data_6036df93a372849a2d2d10b752239ee1
#
_entry.id   6036df93a372849a2d2d10b752239ee1
#
_cell.length_a   1.000
_cell.length_b   1.000
_cell.length_c   1.000
_cell.angle_alpha   90.00
_cell.angle_beta   90.00
_cell.angle_gamma   90.00
#
_symmetry.space_group_name_H-M   'P 1'
#
loop_
_entity.id
_entity.type
_entity.pdbx_description
1 polymer ?
#
loop_
_entity_poly.entity_id
_entity_poly.type
_entity_poly.pdbx_seq_one_letter_code
_entity_poly.pdbx_strand_id
1 'polypeptide(L)'
;DLMENVRTQNFVAAMYWLTKAYDPRRPVIGNDGWAHTFTDILTVHQYTQDAERLFSMFSDAVKIAEGDARTGVQFAMAKGWKYAGQPMMLSEFGGTAFCSDMQGEAWGYGNAVKDEAEYRDRLKSLFAAAKKMPLLGYCYTQLTDVQQEVNGLLKEDRSPKIPTDEIRKINDME
;
A
#
# COMPACT_ATOMS: atom_id res chain seq x y z
N ASP A 1 7.98 -3.34 19.20
CA ASP A 1 7.19 -4.12 18.26
C ASP A 1 5.70 -3.94 18.53
N LEU A 2 4.99 -3.31 17.59
CA LEU A 2 3.55 -3.01 17.71
C LEU A 2 2.70 -4.29 17.69
N MET A 3 3.16 -5.33 17.00
CA MET A 3 2.40 -6.59 16.88
C MET A 3 2.14 -7.27 18.21
N GLU A 4 3.12 -7.31 19.10
CA GLU A 4 3.06 -8.08 20.35
C GLU A 4 3.22 -7.22 21.61
N ASN A 5 3.78 -6.02 21.50
CA ASN A 5 4.05 -5.17 22.66
C ASN A 5 2.77 -4.42 23.10
N VAL A 6 2.17 -4.87 24.17
CA VAL A 6 0.94 -4.32 24.74
C VAL A 6 1.06 -2.81 25.08
N ARG A 7 2.23 -2.34 25.52
CA ARG A 7 2.42 -0.91 25.83
C ARG A 7 2.32 -0.06 24.57
N THR A 8 2.97 -0.50 23.48
CA THR A 8 2.91 0.17 22.18
C THR A 8 1.49 0.14 21.61
N GLN A 9 0.81 -1.00 21.70
CA GLN A 9 -0.59 -1.13 21.27
C GLN A 9 -1.51 -0.19 22.05
N ASN A 10 -1.36 -0.12 23.37
CA ASN A 10 -2.14 0.79 24.22
C ASN A 10 -1.85 2.27 23.90
N PHE A 11 -0.61 2.61 23.56
CA PHE A 11 -0.29 3.96 23.13
C PHE A 11 -1.02 4.32 21.84
N VAL A 12 -0.97 3.46 20.81
CA VAL A 12 -1.69 3.69 19.55
C VAL A 12 -3.20 3.78 19.77
N ALA A 13 -3.76 2.91 20.61
CA ALA A 13 -5.17 2.96 20.99
C ALA A 13 -5.55 4.28 21.71
N ALA A 14 -4.71 4.76 22.61
CA ALA A 14 -4.91 6.04 23.29
C ALA A 14 -4.86 7.22 22.31
N MET A 15 -3.93 7.21 21.35
CA MET A 15 -3.84 8.24 20.31
C MET A 15 -5.06 8.23 19.37
N TYR A 16 -5.59 7.06 19.02
CA TYR A 16 -6.82 6.95 18.26
C TYR A 16 -7.98 7.65 19.03
N TRP A 17 -8.20 7.30 20.29
CA TRP A 17 -9.28 7.89 21.07
C TRP A 17 -9.08 9.37 21.37
N LEU A 18 -7.85 9.81 21.57
CA LEU A 18 -7.54 11.23 21.71
C LEU A 18 -7.90 11.99 20.43
N THR A 19 -7.54 11.46 19.27
CA THR A 19 -7.89 12.06 17.96
C THR A 19 -9.41 12.14 17.79
N LYS A 20 -10.14 11.05 18.12
CA LYS A 20 -11.60 11.01 18.06
C LYS A 20 -12.27 11.98 19.06
N ALA A 21 -11.62 12.25 20.19
CA ALA A 21 -12.12 13.23 21.15
C ALA A 21 -12.09 14.67 20.60
N TYR A 22 -11.07 14.99 19.78
CA TYR A 22 -10.97 16.30 19.12
C TYR A 22 -11.77 16.38 17.83
N ASP A 23 -11.82 15.29 17.06
CA ASP A 23 -12.60 15.23 15.83
C ASP A 23 -13.32 13.88 15.67
N PRO A 24 -14.56 13.78 16.18
CA PRO A 24 -15.32 12.53 16.13
C PRO A 24 -15.84 12.18 14.73
N ARG A 25 -15.79 13.11 13.76
CA ARG A 25 -16.43 12.95 12.46
C ARG A 25 -15.50 12.36 11.39
N ARG A 26 -14.24 12.76 11.39
CA ARG A 26 -13.29 12.24 10.40
C ARG A 26 -12.84 10.82 10.74
N PRO A 27 -12.71 9.92 9.73
CA PRO A 27 -12.08 8.62 9.94
C PRO A 27 -10.63 8.75 10.42
N VAL A 28 -10.22 7.85 11.30
CA VAL A 28 -8.87 7.79 11.86
C VAL A 28 -8.26 6.44 11.53
N ILE A 29 -7.08 6.44 10.94
CA ILE A 29 -6.21 5.26 10.78
C ILE A 29 -5.20 5.29 11.93
N GLY A 30 -5.28 4.31 12.83
CA GLY A 30 -4.47 4.30 14.05
C GLY A 30 -3.01 3.97 13.79
N ASN A 31 -2.75 3.10 12.84
CA ASN A 31 -1.43 2.76 12.28
C ASN A 31 -1.63 2.41 10.81
N ASP A 32 -0.77 2.85 9.91
CA ASP A 32 -0.97 2.56 8.50
C ASP A 32 -0.28 1.25 8.10
N GLY A 33 -0.96 0.44 7.30
CA GLY A 33 -0.44 -0.72 6.60
C GLY A 33 -0.45 -2.04 7.34
N TRP A 34 -0.35 -2.08 8.67
CA TRP A 34 -0.33 -3.33 9.46
C TRP A 34 -0.49 -3.06 10.95
N ALA A 35 -0.63 -4.16 11.72
CA ALA A 35 -0.67 -4.17 13.19
C ALA A 35 -1.68 -3.18 13.78
N HIS A 36 -2.86 -3.11 13.17
CA HIS A 36 -3.91 -2.21 13.65
C HIS A 36 -4.41 -2.61 15.04
N THR A 37 -4.66 -1.59 15.86
CA THR A 37 -5.47 -1.66 17.07
C THR A 37 -6.86 -1.10 16.76
N PHE A 38 -7.29 0.02 17.35
CA PHE A 38 -8.46 0.75 16.88
C PHE A 38 -8.15 1.47 15.57
N THR A 39 -9.05 1.33 14.59
CA THR A 39 -8.96 2.03 13.30
C THR A 39 -10.35 2.12 12.68
N ASP A 40 -10.68 3.22 12.02
CA ASP A 40 -11.93 3.36 11.27
C ASP A 40 -11.81 2.76 9.85
N ILE A 41 -10.59 2.68 9.31
CA ILE A 41 -10.27 2.06 8.04
C ILE A 41 -9.11 1.09 8.28
N LEU A 42 -9.27 -0.17 7.87
CA LEU A 42 -8.19 -1.14 7.91
C LEU A 42 -7.31 -0.94 6.67
N THR A 43 -6.07 -0.53 6.87
CA THR A 43 -5.12 -0.33 5.77
C THR A 43 -4.12 -1.47 5.70
N VAL A 44 -3.67 -1.78 4.48
CA VAL A 44 -2.64 -2.79 4.22
C VAL A 44 -1.64 -2.28 3.19
N HIS A 45 -0.36 -2.69 3.33
CA HIS A 45 0.71 -2.43 2.37
C HIS A 45 1.11 -3.72 1.67
N GLN A 46 1.30 -3.70 0.37
CA GLN A 46 1.80 -4.83 -0.38
C GLN A 46 2.58 -4.42 -1.63
N TYR A 47 3.81 -4.89 -1.73
CA TYR A 47 4.75 -4.52 -2.78
C TYR A 47 5.11 -5.68 -3.73
N THR A 48 4.33 -6.76 -3.74
CA THR A 48 4.53 -7.79 -4.75
C THR A 48 4.38 -7.21 -6.15
N GLN A 49 5.29 -7.59 -7.05
CA GLN A 49 5.25 -7.19 -8.45
C GLN A 49 4.46 -8.18 -9.32
N ASP A 50 3.91 -9.20 -8.71
CA ASP A 50 3.03 -10.20 -9.33
C ASP A 50 1.56 -9.83 -9.07
N ALA A 51 0.88 -9.44 -10.13
CA ALA A 51 -0.52 -8.99 -10.08
C ALA A 51 -1.50 -10.10 -9.67
N GLU A 52 -1.26 -11.36 -10.07
CA GLU A 52 -2.10 -12.49 -9.69
C GLU A 52 -1.95 -12.78 -8.19
N ARG A 53 -0.72 -12.75 -7.70
CA ARG A 53 -0.42 -12.89 -6.28
C ARG A 53 -1.04 -11.74 -5.48
N LEU A 54 -0.90 -10.49 -5.95
CA LEU A 54 -1.51 -9.32 -5.31
C LEU A 54 -3.03 -9.52 -5.18
N PHE A 55 -3.70 -9.87 -6.27
CA PHE A 55 -5.13 -10.13 -6.27
C PHE A 55 -5.50 -11.27 -5.32
N SER A 56 -4.79 -12.40 -5.37
CA SER A 56 -5.09 -13.58 -4.54
C SER A 56 -4.97 -13.30 -3.04
N MET A 57 -4.07 -12.40 -2.64
CA MET A 57 -3.89 -12.02 -1.23
C MET A 57 -5.05 -11.20 -0.67
N PHE A 58 -5.70 -10.39 -1.52
CA PHE A 58 -6.70 -9.41 -1.08
C PHE A 58 -8.08 -9.59 -1.73
N SER A 59 -8.31 -10.68 -2.45
CA SER A 59 -9.61 -10.99 -3.06
C SER A 59 -10.69 -11.36 -2.04
N ASP A 60 -10.30 -11.75 -0.83
CA ASP A 60 -11.20 -12.14 0.25
C ASP A 60 -10.93 -11.29 1.50
N ALA A 61 -11.79 -10.29 1.72
CA ALA A 61 -11.68 -9.37 2.84
C ALA A 61 -11.73 -10.09 4.21
N VAL A 62 -12.47 -11.20 4.31
CA VAL A 62 -12.58 -11.98 5.56
C VAL A 62 -11.24 -12.63 5.91
N LYS A 63 -10.57 -13.24 4.94
CA LYS A 63 -9.24 -13.84 5.15
C LYS A 63 -8.20 -12.80 5.54
N ILE A 64 -8.28 -11.60 4.95
CA ILE A 64 -7.40 -10.49 5.32
C ILE A 64 -7.62 -10.12 6.79
N ALA A 65 -8.87 -10.06 7.20
CA ALA A 65 -9.27 -9.67 8.54
C ALA A 65 -8.98 -10.74 9.61
N GLU A 66 -9.09 -12.00 9.25
CA GLU A 66 -8.87 -13.13 10.16
C GLU A 66 -7.39 -13.49 10.40
N GLY A 67 -6.47 -12.79 9.74
CA GLY A 67 -5.05 -12.86 10.07
C GLY A 67 -4.20 -13.73 9.14
N ASP A 68 -4.77 -14.32 8.09
CA ASP A 68 -4.00 -15.06 7.08
C ASP A 68 -3.34 -14.15 6.02
N ALA A 69 -3.83 -12.92 5.89
CA ALA A 69 -3.21 -11.96 5.01
C ALA A 69 -2.03 -11.28 5.68
N ARG A 70 -0.87 -11.77 5.36
CA ARG A 70 0.37 -11.08 5.66
C ARG A 70 0.58 -9.98 4.61
N THR A 71 0.72 -8.77 5.07
CA THR A 71 1.29 -7.69 4.27
C THR A 71 2.81 -7.88 4.29
N GLY A 72 3.34 -8.72 3.38
CA GLY A 72 4.71 -9.19 3.50
C GLY A 72 4.91 -10.09 4.74
N VAL A 73 5.60 -9.60 5.77
CA VAL A 73 5.86 -10.32 7.03
C VAL A 73 4.93 -9.91 8.18
N GLN A 74 4.08 -8.91 7.98
CA GLN A 74 3.24 -8.33 9.04
C GLN A 74 1.79 -8.80 8.92
N PHE A 75 1.09 -8.84 10.04
CA PHE A 75 -0.36 -9.09 10.09
C PHE A 75 -1.14 -7.76 10.06
N ALA A 76 -2.32 -7.78 9.44
CA ALA A 76 -3.16 -6.58 9.38
C ALA A 76 -3.59 -6.10 10.77
N MET A 77 -3.97 -7.03 11.66
CA MET A 77 -4.33 -6.70 13.05
C MET A 77 -3.17 -7.01 14.02
N ALA A 78 -2.99 -6.20 15.03
CA ALA A 78 -2.08 -6.47 16.13
C ALA A 78 -2.56 -7.68 16.95
N LYS A 79 -1.64 -8.40 17.60
CA LYS A 79 -1.97 -9.58 18.39
C LYS A 79 -2.97 -9.25 19.52
N GLY A 80 -4.05 -10.00 19.57
CA GLY A 80 -5.13 -9.76 20.54
C GLY A 80 -6.23 -8.81 20.06
N TRP A 81 -6.04 -8.16 18.93
CA TRP A 81 -7.05 -7.30 18.28
C TRP A 81 -7.75 -8.04 17.15
N LYS A 82 -9.00 -7.68 16.90
CA LYS A 82 -9.83 -8.34 15.89
C LYS A 82 -10.41 -7.33 14.93
N TYR A 83 -10.53 -7.75 13.68
CA TYR A 83 -11.29 -7.02 12.67
C TYR A 83 -12.76 -6.93 13.08
N ALA A 84 -13.35 -5.75 12.94
CA ALA A 84 -14.73 -5.47 13.35
C ALA A 84 -15.62 -5.00 12.17
N GLY A 85 -15.21 -5.31 10.92
CA GLY A 85 -15.98 -4.95 9.74
C GLY A 85 -15.66 -3.57 9.14
N GLN A 86 -14.53 -2.97 9.52
CA GLN A 86 -14.09 -1.70 8.95
C GLN A 86 -13.88 -1.83 7.43
N PRO A 87 -14.13 -0.78 6.64
CA PRO A 87 -13.73 -0.75 5.25
C PRO A 87 -12.20 -0.93 5.13
N MET A 88 -11.77 -1.62 4.08
CA MET A 88 -10.37 -1.94 3.86
C MET A 88 -9.79 -1.12 2.70
N MET A 89 -8.53 -0.72 2.81
CA MET A 89 -7.81 0.05 1.80
C MET A 89 -6.39 -0.48 1.61
N LEU A 90 -5.97 -0.62 0.36
CA LEU A 90 -4.57 -0.87 0.00
C LEU A 90 -3.85 0.48 -0.02
N SER A 91 -3.40 0.95 1.14
CA SER A 91 -2.85 2.29 1.32
C SER A 91 -1.47 2.47 0.71
N GLU A 92 -0.75 1.36 0.49
CA GLU A 92 0.48 1.36 -0.30
C GLU A 92 0.61 0.09 -1.14
N PHE A 93 0.92 0.24 -2.43
CA PHE A 93 1.22 -0.88 -3.32
C PHE A 93 2.09 -0.43 -4.50
N GLY A 94 2.60 -1.39 -5.25
CA GLY A 94 3.38 -1.16 -6.44
C GLY A 94 4.85 -0.99 -6.13
N GLY A 95 5.33 0.24 -6.09
CA GLY A 95 6.74 0.50 -5.79
C GLY A 95 7.70 -0.04 -6.85
N THR A 96 7.26 -0.12 -8.11
CA THR A 96 8.06 -0.69 -9.21
C THR A 96 9.29 0.15 -9.49
N ALA A 97 10.48 -0.43 -9.31
CA ALA A 97 11.74 0.24 -9.60
C ALA A 97 11.91 0.44 -11.11
N PHE A 98 12.04 1.69 -11.53
CA PHE A 98 12.36 2.07 -12.90
C PHE A 98 13.18 3.35 -12.92
N CYS A 99 14.39 3.27 -13.49
CA CYS A 99 15.23 4.41 -13.77
C CYS A 99 16.06 4.09 -15.03
N SER A 100 15.97 4.94 -16.06
CA SER A 100 16.73 4.77 -17.30
C SER A 100 18.25 4.88 -17.10
N ASP A 101 18.66 5.61 -16.06
CA ASP A 101 20.06 5.95 -15.78
C ASP A 101 20.52 5.37 -14.42
N MET A 102 20.03 4.18 -14.07
CA MET A 102 20.32 3.55 -12.77
C MET A 102 21.82 3.36 -12.58
N GLN A 103 22.45 4.24 -11.79
CA GLN A 103 23.84 4.10 -11.37
C GLN A 103 23.85 3.89 -9.84
N GLY A 104 24.57 2.86 -9.40
CA GLY A 104 24.82 2.62 -7.98
C GLY A 104 23.69 1.92 -7.23
N GLU A 105 23.40 2.39 -6.02
CA GLU A 105 22.53 1.74 -5.03
C GLU A 105 21.03 2.04 -5.18
N ALA A 106 20.56 2.40 -6.39
CA ALA A 106 19.14 2.69 -6.62
C ALA A 106 18.28 1.43 -6.40
N TRP A 107 17.14 1.60 -5.74
CA TRP A 107 16.27 0.50 -5.34
C TRP A 107 14.77 0.82 -5.50
N GLY A 108 13.99 -0.21 -5.46
CA GLY A 108 12.54 -0.24 -5.38
C GLY A 108 12.10 -1.66 -5.09
N TYR A 109 10.82 -1.94 -5.15
CA TYR A 109 10.32 -3.26 -4.79
C TYR A 109 10.35 -4.23 -5.97
N GLY A 110 10.82 -5.46 -5.70
CA GLY A 110 11.02 -6.49 -6.72
C GLY A 110 12.19 -6.21 -7.67
N ASN A 111 12.21 -6.90 -8.80
CA ASN A 111 13.22 -6.66 -9.82
C ASN A 111 12.90 -5.37 -10.58
N ALA A 112 13.91 -4.53 -10.77
CA ALA A 112 13.80 -3.36 -11.62
C ALA A 112 13.37 -3.76 -13.04
N VAL A 113 12.49 -2.97 -13.63
CA VAL A 113 12.07 -3.15 -15.03
C VAL A 113 13.15 -2.60 -15.98
N LYS A 114 13.24 -3.19 -17.16
CA LYS A 114 14.31 -2.92 -18.12
C LYS A 114 14.11 -1.65 -18.91
N ASP A 115 12.86 -1.37 -19.25
CA ASP A 115 12.48 -0.27 -20.13
C ASP A 115 11.08 0.24 -19.82
N GLU A 116 10.69 1.30 -20.53
CA GLU A 116 9.36 1.91 -20.37
C GLU A 116 8.21 0.97 -20.74
N ALA A 117 8.40 0.06 -21.67
CA ALA A 117 7.34 -0.87 -22.07
C ALA A 117 7.03 -1.86 -20.94
N GLU A 118 8.07 -2.46 -20.35
CA GLU A 118 7.92 -3.32 -19.18
C GLU A 118 7.35 -2.55 -17.98
N TYR A 119 7.76 -1.29 -17.81
CA TYR A 119 7.21 -0.43 -16.75
C TYR A 119 5.70 -0.22 -16.92
N ARG A 120 5.25 0.15 -18.13
CA ARG A 120 3.83 0.31 -18.45
C ARG A 120 3.03 -0.97 -18.20
N ASP A 121 3.55 -2.10 -18.66
CA ASP A 121 2.85 -3.38 -18.51
C ASP A 121 2.76 -3.80 -17.05
N ARG A 122 3.80 -3.56 -16.25
CA ARG A 122 3.81 -3.80 -14.82
C ARG A 122 2.78 -2.92 -14.10
N LEU A 123 2.76 -1.61 -14.38
CA LEU A 123 1.76 -0.71 -13.81
C LEU A 123 0.35 -1.14 -14.19
N LYS A 124 0.07 -1.41 -15.48
CA LYS A 124 -1.25 -1.87 -15.93
C LYS A 124 -1.72 -3.10 -15.18
N SER A 125 -0.86 -4.10 -15.05
CA SER A 125 -1.23 -5.36 -14.38
C SER A 125 -1.51 -5.17 -12.89
N LEU A 126 -0.69 -4.38 -12.18
CA LEU A 126 -0.86 -4.10 -10.76
C LEU A 126 -2.11 -3.26 -10.48
N PHE A 127 -2.36 -2.20 -11.26
CA PHE A 127 -3.56 -1.38 -11.12
C PHE A 127 -4.83 -2.18 -11.46
N ALA A 128 -4.80 -3.01 -12.51
CA ALA A 128 -5.93 -3.88 -12.85
C ALA A 128 -6.24 -4.89 -11.75
N ALA A 129 -5.22 -5.41 -11.07
CA ALA A 129 -5.40 -6.28 -9.91
C ALA A 129 -6.01 -5.51 -8.73
N ALA A 130 -5.47 -4.34 -8.39
CA ALA A 130 -5.95 -3.52 -7.28
C ALA A 130 -7.44 -3.13 -7.45
N LYS A 131 -7.85 -2.78 -8.65
CA LYS A 131 -9.25 -2.42 -8.96
C LYS A 131 -10.26 -3.55 -8.80
N LYS A 132 -9.84 -4.78 -8.98
CA LYS A 132 -10.72 -5.96 -8.84
C LYS A 132 -10.93 -6.41 -7.40
N MET A 133 -10.16 -5.84 -6.46
CA MET A 133 -10.26 -6.21 -5.05
C MET A 133 -11.47 -5.55 -4.39
N PRO A 134 -12.10 -6.20 -3.40
CA PRO A 134 -13.22 -5.63 -2.65
C PRO A 134 -12.74 -4.59 -1.62
N LEU A 135 -11.98 -3.61 -2.06
CA LEU A 135 -11.37 -2.58 -1.22
C LEU A 135 -12.04 -1.22 -1.42
N LEU A 136 -12.00 -0.37 -0.40
CA LEU A 136 -12.47 1.02 -0.45
C LEU A 136 -11.69 1.85 -1.49
N GLY A 137 -10.40 1.55 -1.64
CA GLY A 137 -9.51 2.23 -2.56
C GLY A 137 -8.07 1.74 -2.43
N TYR A 138 -7.20 2.38 -3.20
CA TYR A 138 -5.77 2.07 -3.22
C TYR A 138 -4.93 3.33 -3.43
N CYS A 139 -3.66 3.27 -2.98
CA CYS A 139 -2.66 4.31 -3.19
C CYS A 139 -1.38 3.70 -3.75
N TYR A 140 -0.96 4.12 -4.93
CA TYR A 140 0.32 3.68 -5.50
C TYR A 140 1.48 4.36 -4.77
N THR A 141 2.49 3.61 -4.42
CA THR A 141 3.72 4.08 -3.81
C THR A 141 4.86 4.02 -4.84
N GLN A 142 5.38 5.18 -5.30
CA GLN A 142 5.03 6.50 -4.77
C GLN A 142 4.85 7.53 -5.89
N LEU A 143 4.55 8.78 -5.55
CA LEU A 143 4.35 9.82 -6.56
C LEU A 143 5.65 10.21 -7.26
N THR A 144 6.72 10.47 -6.50
CA THR A 144 8.04 10.87 -7.01
C THR A 144 9.14 9.98 -6.46
N ASP A 145 10.20 9.79 -7.22
CA ASP A 145 11.44 9.22 -6.69
C ASP A 145 11.98 10.08 -5.54
N VAL A 146 12.67 9.43 -4.60
CA VAL A 146 13.33 10.07 -3.48
C VAL A 146 14.74 9.52 -3.35
N GLN A 147 15.73 10.28 -3.78
CA GLN A 147 17.13 9.85 -3.76
C GLN A 147 17.34 8.50 -4.46
N GLN A 148 17.78 7.46 -3.72
CA GLN A 148 18.02 6.13 -4.26
C GLN A 148 16.74 5.30 -4.46
N GLU A 149 15.62 5.72 -3.91
CA GLU A 149 14.34 5.05 -4.07
C GLU A 149 13.67 5.48 -5.38
N VAL A 150 13.80 4.63 -6.42
CA VAL A 150 13.42 4.95 -7.81
C VAL A 150 12.11 4.27 -8.23
N ASN A 151 11.12 4.27 -7.37
CA ASN A 151 9.83 3.61 -7.56
C ASN A 151 8.65 4.59 -7.78
N GLY A 152 8.94 5.88 -7.91
CA GLY A 152 7.94 6.90 -8.20
C GLY A 152 7.32 6.76 -9.60
N LEU A 153 6.12 7.31 -9.79
CA LEU A 153 5.53 7.57 -11.11
C LEU A 153 6.26 8.71 -11.83
N LEU A 154 6.83 9.62 -11.07
CA LEU A 154 7.65 10.74 -11.52
C LEU A 154 9.09 10.55 -11.03
N LYS A 155 10.04 11.16 -11.73
CA LYS A 155 11.43 11.27 -11.27
C LYS A 155 11.52 12.24 -10.08
N GLU A 156 12.69 12.33 -9.44
CA GLU A 156 12.95 13.23 -8.32
C GLU A 156 12.71 14.71 -8.69
N ASP A 157 13.04 15.10 -9.92
CA ASP A 157 12.77 16.45 -10.47
C ASP A 157 11.30 16.68 -10.84
N ARG A 158 10.41 15.69 -10.58
CA ARG A 158 8.99 15.65 -10.92
C ARG A 158 8.68 15.53 -12.41
N SER A 159 9.65 15.29 -13.26
CA SER A 159 9.38 14.91 -14.64
C SER A 159 8.78 13.51 -14.70
N PRO A 160 7.80 13.24 -15.56
CA PRO A 160 7.15 11.93 -15.62
C PRO A 160 8.07 10.88 -16.22
N LYS A 161 8.04 9.65 -15.69
CA LYS A 161 8.76 8.51 -16.24
C LYS A 161 8.15 7.95 -17.53
N ILE A 162 6.85 8.13 -17.67
CA ILE A 162 6.07 7.90 -18.90
C ILE A 162 5.04 9.04 -19.03
N PRO A 163 4.45 9.28 -20.20
CA PRO A 163 3.47 10.35 -20.39
C PRO A 163 2.35 10.33 -19.33
N THR A 164 2.05 11.47 -18.75
CA THR A 164 1.07 11.57 -17.65
C THR A 164 -0.34 11.15 -18.04
N ASP A 165 -0.71 11.34 -19.31
CA ASP A 165 -2.00 10.86 -19.84
C ASP A 165 -2.06 9.32 -19.91
N GLU A 166 -0.94 8.63 -20.08
CA GLU A 166 -0.86 7.18 -20.00
C GLU A 166 -0.99 6.71 -18.55
N ILE A 167 -0.30 7.36 -17.59
CA ILE A 167 -0.47 7.08 -16.16
C ILE A 167 -1.93 7.23 -15.76
N ARG A 168 -2.56 8.32 -16.19
CA ARG A 168 -3.98 8.56 -15.95
C ARG A 168 -4.86 7.45 -16.53
N LYS A 169 -4.65 7.09 -17.80
CA LYS A 169 -5.40 5.97 -18.42
C LYS A 169 -5.23 4.66 -17.68
N ILE A 170 -4.01 4.35 -17.19
CA ILE A 170 -3.76 3.16 -16.37
C ILE A 170 -4.55 3.23 -15.06
N ASN A 171 -4.56 4.39 -14.41
CA ASN A 171 -5.33 4.56 -13.18
C ASN A 171 -6.85 4.57 -13.43
N ASP A 172 -7.33 5.07 -14.57
CA ASP A 172 -8.75 5.19 -14.91
C ASP A 172 -9.32 3.97 -15.66
N MET A 173 -8.48 2.93 -15.97
CA MET A 173 -8.95 1.70 -16.63
C MET A 173 -10.14 1.08 -15.86
N GLU A 174 -11.25 0.85 -16.56
CA GLU A 174 -12.42 0.14 -16.07
C GLU A 174 -12.25 -1.40 -16.13
#